data_296340aa0babad5542483bc00fb1abdc
#
_entry.id   296340aa0babad5542483bc00fb1abdc
#
_cell.length_a   1.000
_cell.length_b   1.000
_cell.length_c   1.000
_cell.angle_alpha   90.00
_cell.angle_beta   90.00
_cell.angle_gamma   90.00
#
_symmetry.space_group_name_H-M   'P 1'
#
loop_
_entity.id
_entity.type
_entity.pdbx_description
1 polymer ?
#
loop_
_entity_poly.entity_id
_entity_poly.type
_entity_poly.pdbx_seq_one_letter_code
_entity_poly.pdbx_strand_id
1 'polypeptide(L)'
;MKTSDTSARPVSPPIEGRTGGVSYFTIPELTSSATAQREGIDNCPPKCAYHLLHVLVDQLLDPIREAWGEPIVVSSGYRCKELNALVGGVKNSHHMLGCAADLIAGNKADHRRLFKLIQQMQQEGKIRFTQLIWGGAKGAPLATTEGLSSQRSVACDSNGRWIHISYVPSDLRCQVIGE
;
A
#
# COMPACT_ATOMS: atom_id res chain seq x y z
N MET A 1 -21.40 -24.50 40.04
CA MET A 1 -21.49 -23.13 39.57
C MET A 1 -20.13 -22.71 39.01
N LYS A 2 -19.99 -22.67 37.69
CA LYS A 2 -18.78 -22.19 37.00
C LYS A 2 -19.15 -20.87 36.36
N THR A 3 -18.59 -19.79 36.87
CA THR A 3 -18.72 -18.45 36.31
C THR A 3 -17.74 -18.33 35.15
N SER A 4 -18.26 -18.18 33.94
CA SER A 4 -17.51 -17.87 32.74
C SER A 4 -17.14 -16.39 32.74
N ASP A 5 -15.86 -16.11 32.97
CA ASP A 5 -15.28 -14.77 32.81
C ASP A 5 -15.08 -14.53 31.30
N THR A 6 -15.98 -13.73 30.73
CA THR A 6 -15.86 -13.26 29.36
C THR A 6 -15.06 -11.95 29.37
N SER A 7 -13.74 -12.09 29.34
CA SER A 7 -12.83 -10.95 29.12
C SER A 7 -13.12 -10.33 27.75
N ALA A 8 -13.92 -9.28 27.74
CA ALA A 8 -14.14 -8.45 26.55
C ALA A 8 -12.83 -7.78 26.17
N ARG A 9 -12.31 -8.12 25.00
CA ARG A 9 -11.19 -7.39 24.38
C ARG A 9 -11.59 -5.92 24.19
N PRO A 10 -10.70 -4.97 24.48
CA PRO A 10 -11.00 -3.57 24.23
C PRO A 10 -11.28 -3.36 22.76
N VAL A 11 -12.49 -2.94 22.44
CA VAL A 11 -12.87 -2.48 21.11
C VAL A 11 -12.09 -1.17 20.88
N SER A 12 -11.20 -1.17 19.89
CA SER A 12 -10.54 0.04 19.45
C SER A 12 -11.59 1.12 19.17
N PRO A 13 -11.35 2.39 19.57
CA PRO A 13 -12.30 3.46 19.28
C PRO A 13 -12.56 3.54 17.77
N PRO A 14 -13.79 3.94 17.36
CA PRO A 14 -14.06 4.18 15.94
C PRO A 14 -13.03 5.16 15.42
N ILE A 15 -12.39 4.80 14.29
CA ILE A 15 -11.49 5.71 13.60
C ILE A 15 -12.38 6.85 13.10
N GLU A 16 -12.24 8.02 13.71
CA GLU A 16 -12.90 9.23 13.21
C GLU A 16 -12.34 9.49 11.81
N GLY A 17 -13.10 9.05 10.81
CA GLY A 17 -12.82 9.30 9.41
C GLY A 17 -12.75 10.80 9.18
N ARG A 18 -11.88 11.22 8.32
CA ARG A 18 -11.77 12.59 7.82
C ARG A 18 -13.16 13.09 7.44
N THR A 19 -13.71 14.06 8.18
CA THR A 19 -15.01 14.66 7.92
C THR A 19 -14.94 15.45 6.59
N GLY A 20 -15.46 14.90 5.50
CA GLY A 20 -15.87 15.65 4.30
C GLY A 20 -14.80 15.95 3.25
N GLY A 21 -13.64 15.31 3.26
CA GLY A 21 -12.64 15.43 2.19
C GLY A 21 -12.94 14.53 0.98
N VAL A 22 -12.58 15.00 -0.22
CA VAL A 22 -12.61 14.17 -1.44
C VAL A 22 -11.54 13.09 -1.31
N SER A 23 -11.93 11.81 -1.45
CA SER A 23 -10.95 10.72 -1.56
C SER A 23 -10.37 10.70 -2.98
N TYR A 24 -9.06 10.65 -3.09
CA TYR A 24 -8.35 10.61 -4.36
C TYR A 24 -8.16 9.20 -4.90
N PHE A 25 -8.27 8.20 -4.03
CA PHE A 25 -8.09 6.80 -4.37
C PHE A 25 -9.35 6.00 -4.14
N THR A 26 -9.63 5.05 -5.02
CA THR A 26 -10.80 4.16 -4.92
C THR A 26 -10.39 2.75 -4.57
N ILE A 27 -11.25 2.01 -3.86
CA ILE A 27 -10.97 0.60 -3.55
C ILE A 27 -10.87 -0.26 -4.81
N PRO A 28 -11.70 -0.08 -5.87
CA PRO A 28 -11.51 -0.77 -7.13
C PRO A 28 -10.11 -0.56 -7.75
N GLU A 29 -9.55 0.64 -7.68
CA GLU A 29 -8.18 0.93 -8.13
C GLU A 29 -7.15 0.13 -7.31
N LEU A 30 -7.28 0.13 -5.98
CA LEU A 30 -6.39 -0.58 -5.05
C LEU A 30 -6.50 -2.11 -5.12
N THR A 31 -7.54 -2.66 -5.73
CA THR A 31 -7.74 -4.11 -5.89
C THR A 31 -7.56 -4.57 -7.34
N SER A 32 -7.41 -3.64 -8.27
CA SER A 32 -7.18 -3.95 -9.69
C SER A 32 -5.80 -4.58 -9.90
N SER A 33 -5.76 -5.64 -10.72
CA SER A 33 -4.52 -6.28 -11.12
C SER A 33 -4.64 -6.88 -12.51
N ALA A 34 -3.86 -6.37 -13.47
CA ALA A 34 -3.82 -6.93 -14.81
C ALA A 34 -3.31 -8.39 -14.81
N THR A 35 -2.42 -8.74 -13.88
CA THR A 35 -1.93 -10.11 -13.70
C THR A 35 -3.08 -11.02 -13.23
N ALA A 36 -3.84 -10.62 -12.22
CA ALA A 36 -4.97 -11.40 -11.74
C ALA A 36 -6.02 -11.62 -12.85
N GLN A 37 -6.33 -10.58 -13.61
CA GLN A 37 -7.27 -10.68 -14.74
C GLN A 37 -6.78 -11.66 -15.82
N ARG A 38 -5.51 -11.58 -16.20
CA ARG A 38 -4.92 -12.47 -17.21
C ARG A 38 -4.91 -13.94 -16.76
N GLU A 39 -4.61 -14.18 -15.50
CA GLU A 39 -4.49 -15.53 -14.93
C GLU A 39 -5.82 -16.07 -14.36
N GLY A 40 -6.91 -15.31 -14.46
CA GLY A 40 -8.22 -15.72 -13.94
C GLY A 40 -8.28 -15.82 -12.41
N ILE A 41 -7.41 -15.10 -11.69
CA ILE A 41 -7.33 -15.09 -10.23
C ILE A 41 -8.36 -14.13 -9.66
N ASP A 42 -9.20 -14.62 -8.73
CA ASP A 42 -10.09 -13.74 -7.96
C ASP A 42 -9.26 -12.97 -6.91
N ASN A 43 -9.06 -11.68 -7.18
CA ASN A 43 -8.35 -10.77 -6.29
C ASN A 43 -9.32 -9.94 -5.41
N CYS A 44 -10.52 -10.48 -5.11
CA CYS A 44 -11.48 -9.81 -4.23
C CYS A 44 -10.98 -9.83 -2.77
N PRO A 45 -10.86 -8.66 -2.09
CA PRO A 45 -10.39 -8.62 -0.72
C PRO A 45 -11.47 -9.13 0.25
N PRO A 46 -11.11 -9.93 1.27
CA PRO A 46 -12.03 -10.24 2.36
C PRO A 46 -12.37 -8.98 3.16
N LYS A 47 -13.49 -9.01 3.91
CA LYS A 47 -14.00 -7.83 4.64
C LYS A 47 -12.96 -7.12 5.50
N CYS A 48 -12.06 -7.86 6.16
CA CYS A 48 -11.00 -7.27 6.97
C CYS A 48 -9.98 -6.51 6.13
N ALA A 49 -9.53 -7.06 5.01
CA ALA A 49 -8.61 -6.38 4.09
C ALA A 49 -9.28 -5.19 3.40
N TYR A 50 -10.57 -5.32 3.03
CA TYR A 50 -11.36 -4.22 2.49
C TYR A 50 -11.42 -3.03 3.45
N HIS A 51 -11.67 -3.27 4.74
CA HIS A 51 -11.65 -2.22 5.77
C HIS A 51 -10.27 -1.58 5.90
N LEU A 52 -9.20 -2.39 5.92
CA LEU A 52 -7.83 -1.90 6.03
C LEU A 52 -7.38 -1.09 4.80
N LEU A 53 -7.91 -1.38 3.61
CA LEU A 53 -7.71 -0.54 2.42
C LEU A 53 -8.29 0.87 2.61
N HIS A 54 -9.49 1.00 3.19
CA HIS A 54 -10.03 2.32 3.52
C HIS A 54 -9.16 3.06 4.53
N VAL A 55 -8.69 2.36 5.58
CA VAL A 55 -7.77 2.95 6.56
C VAL A 55 -6.46 3.41 5.90
N LEU A 56 -5.91 2.61 4.98
CA LEU A 56 -4.70 2.97 4.22
C LEU A 56 -4.92 4.24 3.39
N VAL A 57 -6.07 4.35 2.72
CA VAL A 57 -6.42 5.55 1.94
C VAL A 57 -6.53 6.76 2.85
N ASP A 58 -7.36 6.69 3.88
CA ASP A 58 -7.68 7.82 4.75
C ASP A 58 -6.46 8.32 5.55
N GLN A 59 -5.66 7.39 6.09
CA GLN A 59 -4.56 7.72 6.99
C GLN A 59 -3.25 8.01 6.27
N LEU A 60 -3.12 7.58 5.02
CA LEU A 60 -1.82 7.63 4.34
C LEU A 60 -1.91 8.14 2.90
N LEU A 61 -2.69 7.49 2.03
CA LEU A 61 -2.62 7.80 0.60
C LEU A 61 -3.23 9.16 0.25
N ASP A 62 -4.41 9.48 0.78
CA ASP A 62 -5.07 10.78 0.55
C ASP A 62 -4.25 11.95 1.12
N PRO A 63 -3.73 11.91 2.37
CA PRO A 63 -2.83 12.95 2.88
C PRO A 63 -1.58 13.16 2.01
N ILE A 64 -0.97 12.06 1.54
CA ILE A 64 0.20 12.15 0.64
C ILE A 64 -0.19 12.78 -0.70
N ARG A 65 -1.28 12.35 -1.29
CA ARG A 65 -1.78 12.86 -2.57
C ARG A 65 -2.13 14.34 -2.50
N GLU A 66 -2.75 14.77 -1.40
CA GLU A 66 -3.08 16.17 -1.15
C GLU A 66 -1.81 17.03 -1.04
N ALA A 67 -0.83 16.57 -0.27
CA ALA A 67 0.45 17.27 -0.12
C ALA A 67 1.29 17.28 -1.41
N TRP A 68 1.19 16.22 -2.21
CA TRP A 68 1.87 16.12 -3.50
C TRP A 68 1.30 17.05 -4.56
N GLY A 69 -0.02 17.25 -4.58
CA GLY A 69 -0.73 18.16 -5.50
C GLY A 69 -0.99 17.60 -6.90
N GLU A 70 -0.35 16.50 -7.30
CA GLU A 70 -0.44 15.90 -8.63
C GLU A 70 -0.88 14.44 -8.58
N PRO A 71 -1.41 13.84 -9.68
CA PRO A 71 -1.79 12.43 -9.69
C PRO A 71 -0.64 11.50 -9.28
N ILE A 72 -0.99 10.50 -8.45
CA ILE A 72 -0.12 9.38 -8.08
C ILE A 72 -0.81 8.10 -8.58
N VAL A 73 -0.07 7.26 -9.28
CA VAL A 73 -0.57 5.97 -9.78
C VAL A 73 -0.29 4.87 -8.76
N VAL A 74 -1.32 4.08 -8.43
CA VAL A 74 -1.13 2.84 -7.66
C VAL A 74 -0.84 1.71 -8.63
N SER A 75 0.40 1.25 -8.66
CA SER A 75 0.82 0.13 -9.52
C SER A 75 0.47 -1.24 -8.91
N SER A 76 0.33 -1.32 -7.60
CA SER A 76 -0.12 -2.52 -6.87
C SER A 76 -0.71 -2.09 -5.53
N GLY A 77 -1.91 -2.55 -5.24
CA GLY A 77 -2.56 -2.42 -3.93
C GLY A 77 -2.75 -3.80 -3.28
N TYR A 78 -3.99 -4.21 -3.01
CA TYR A 78 -4.29 -5.51 -2.44
C TYR A 78 -3.86 -6.66 -3.37
N ARG A 79 -3.34 -7.72 -2.76
CA ARG A 79 -3.02 -8.98 -3.43
C ARG A 79 -3.55 -10.16 -2.62
N CYS A 80 -4.40 -10.99 -3.19
CA CYS A 80 -4.76 -12.26 -2.58
C CYS A 80 -3.51 -13.17 -2.50
N LYS A 81 -3.58 -14.22 -1.69
CA LYS A 81 -2.43 -15.11 -1.46
C LYS A 81 -1.88 -15.73 -2.75
N GLU A 82 -2.76 -16.13 -3.65
CA GLU A 82 -2.41 -16.73 -4.93
C GLU A 82 -1.70 -15.72 -5.84
N LEU A 83 -2.26 -14.53 -6.01
CA LEU A 83 -1.63 -13.45 -6.77
C LEU A 83 -0.28 -13.07 -6.17
N ASN A 84 -0.19 -12.94 -4.83
CA ASN A 84 1.07 -12.61 -4.17
C ASN A 84 2.17 -13.65 -4.41
N ALA A 85 1.82 -14.94 -4.40
CA ALA A 85 2.76 -16.02 -4.72
C ALA A 85 3.21 -15.96 -6.19
N LEU A 86 2.27 -15.73 -7.11
CA LEU A 86 2.54 -15.65 -8.54
C LEU A 86 3.49 -14.51 -8.91
N VAL A 87 3.33 -13.35 -8.27
CA VAL A 87 4.23 -12.19 -8.51
C VAL A 87 5.51 -12.22 -7.66
N GLY A 88 5.79 -13.31 -6.97
CA GLY A 88 7.01 -13.47 -6.16
C GLY A 88 7.03 -12.62 -4.88
N GLY A 89 5.86 -12.24 -4.37
CA GLY A 89 5.76 -11.47 -3.13
C GLY A 89 6.16 -12.27 -1.89
N VAL A 90 6.65 -11.57 -0.86
CA VAL A 90 7.03 -12.21 0.42
C VAL A 90 5.83 -12.83 1.12
N LYS A 91 6.05 -13.92 1.88
CA LYS A 91 4.98 -14.68 2.55
C LYS A 91 4.11 -13.85 3.49
N ASN A 92 4.68 -12.84 4.15
CA ASN A 92 3.99 -11.95 5.10
C ASN A 92 3.83 -10.55 4.50
N SER A 93 3.46 -10.46 3.23
CA SER A 93 3.29 -9.18 2.54
C SER A 93 2.14 -8.38 3.12
N HIS A 94 2.37 -7.09 3.40
CA HIS A 94 1.33 -6.16 3.83
C HIS A 94 0.25 -5.92 2.74
N HIS A 95 0.56 -6.18 1.47
CA HIS A 95 -0.43 -6.17 0.40
C HIS A 95 -1.55 -7.20 0.60
N MET A 96 -1.23 -8.38 1.16
CA MET A 96 -2.25 -9.40 1.44
C MET A 96 -3.21 -9.03 2.57
N LEU A 97 -2.81 -8.07 3.40
CA LEU A 97 -3.64 -7.55 4.49
C LEU A 97 -4.50 -6.35 4.05
N GLY A 98 -4.31 -5.80 2.85
CA GLY A 98 -4.89 -4.52 2.45
C GLY A 98 -4.22 -3.31 3.11
N CYS A 99 -2.98 -3.47 3.58
CA CYS A 99 -2.23 -2.46 4.34
C CYS A 99 -1.08 -1.84 3.55
N ALA A 100 -0.98 -2.06 2.24
CA ALA A 100 0.12 -1.54 1.44
C ALA A 100 -0.30 -1.13 0.04
N ALA A 101 0.45 -0.17 -0.50
CA ALA A 101 0.39 0.24 -1.89
C ALA A 101 1.80 0.49 -2.45
N ASP A 102 1.98 0.17 -3.73
CA ASP A 102 3.15 0.52 -4.51
C ASP A 102 2.79 1.71 -5.40
N LEU A 103 3.48 2.83 -5.22
CA LEU A 103 3.17 4.12 -5.83
C LEU A 103 4.16 4.47 -6.94
N ILE A 104 3.63 5.06 -8.01
CA ILE A 104 4.40 5.63 -9.11
C ILE A 104 4.00 7.10 -9.28
N ALA A 105 4.97 8.00 -9.23
CA ALA A 105 4.80 9.40 -9.59
C ALA A 105 5.56 9.68 -10.89
N GLY A 106 5.01 10.46 -11.78
CA GLY A 106 5.60 10.96 -13.01
C GLY A 106 6.89 10.27 -13.52
N ASN A 107 8.00 10.98 -13.41
CA ASN A 107 9.33 10.49 -13.79
C ASN A 107 10.22 10.17 -12.57
N LYS A 108 11.47 9.75 -12.82
CA LYS A 108 12.44 9.41 -11.76
C LYS A 108 12.70 10.52 -10.75
N ALA A 109 12.72 11.78 -11.21
CA ALA A 109 12.94 12.91 -10.32
C ALA A 109 11.72 13.10 -9.41
N ASP A 110 10.51 12.91 -9.95
CA ASP A 110 9.26 12.99 -9.21
C ASP A 110 9.15 11.87 -8.17
N HIS A 111 9.56 10.64 -8.48
CA HIS A 111 9.64 9.57 -7.50
C HIS A 111 10.52 9.96 -6.30
N ARG A 112 11.70 10.53 -6.55
CA ARG A 112 12.61 10.98 -5.49
C ARG A 112 12.00 12.11 -4.67
N ARG A 113 11.34 13.07 -5.32
CA ARG A 113 10.63 14.16 -4.65
C ARG A 113 9.50 13.64 -3.78
N LEU A 114 8.68 12.70 -4.30
CA LEU A 114 7.57 12.08 -3.56
C LEU A 114 8.09 11.29 -2.35
N PHE A 115 9.16 10.51 -2.51
CA PHE A 115 9.77 9.77 -1.41
C PHE A 115 10.24 10.69 -0.28
N LYS A 116 10.92 11.79 -0.63
CA LYS A 116 11.36 12.82 0.34
C LYS A 116 10.20 13.55 0.99
N LEU A 117 9.15 13.87 0.23
CA LEU A 117 7.93 14.47 0.77
C LEU A 117 7.30 13.57 1.85
N ILE A 118 7.18 12.27 1.58
CA ILE A 118 6.64 11.31 2.55
C ILE A 118 7.49 11.27 3.83
N GLN A 119 8.82 11.27 3.70
CA GLN A 119 9.72 11.32 4.85
C GLN A 119 9.54 12.63 5.65
N GLN A 120 9.45 13.76 4.96
CA GLN A 120 9.21 15.05 5.59
C GLN A 120 7.88 15.10 6.34
N MET A 121 6.80 14.62 5.71
CA MET A 121 5.48 14.56 6.35
C MET A 121 5.50 13.72 7.63
N GLN A 122 6.25 12.62 7.65
CA GLN A 122 6.42 11.79 8.83
C GLN A 122 7.22 12.52 9.93
N GLN A 123 8.33 13.22 9.57
CA GLN A 123 9.12 14.02 10.50
C GLN A 123 8.31 15.17 11.13
N GLU A 124 7.41 15.76 10.36
CA GLU A 124 6.47 16.80 10.80
C GLU A 124 5.27 16.24 11.61
N GLY A 125 5.18 14.93 11.77
CA GLY A 125 4.09 14.26 12.49
C GLY A 125 2.74 14.28 11.76
N LYS A 126 2.72 14.65 10.47
CA LYS A 126 1.48 14.71 9.66
C LYS A 126 0.94 13.35 9.28
N ILE A 127 1.83 12.36 9.10
CA ILE A 127 1.50 10.96 8.80
C ILE A 127 2.36 10.01 9.61
N ARG A 128 1.90 8.77 9.74
CA ARG A 128 2.69 7.64 10.25
C ARG A 128 2.52 6.46 9.31
N PHE A 129 3.55 5.64 9.19
CA PHE A 129 3.51 4.44 8.36
C PHE A 129 4.26 3.27 9.03
N THR A 130 4.07 2.07 8.53
CA THR A 130 4.84 0.90 8.96
C THR A 130 6.17 0.86 8.23
N GLN A 131 6.12 0.88 6.89
CA GLN A 131 7.30 0.84 6.03
C GLN A 131 7.16 1.82 4.88
N LEU A 132 8.28 2.44 4.53
CA LEU A 132 8.49 3.21 3.31
C LEU A 132 9.73 2.65 2.62
N ILE A 133 9.58 2.07 1.43
CA ILE A 133 10.66 1.39 0.71
C ILE A 133 10.85 2.03 -0.66
N TRP A 134 12.08 2.42 -0.96
CA TRP A 134 12.48 2.79 -2.32
C TRP A 134 12.69 1.54 -3.16
N GLY A 135 11.85 1.32 -4.17
CA GLY A 135 11.96 0.17 -5.05
C GLY A 135 13.28 0.15 -5.83
N GLY A 136 13.93 -1.02 -5.87
CA GLY A 136 15.25 -1.19 -6.47
C GLY A 136 16.43 -0.93 -5.52
N ALA A 137 16.20 -0.56 -4.25
CA ALA A 137 17.25 -0.49 -3.25
C ALA A 137 17.81 -1.90 -2.94
N LYS A 138 19.12 -1.99 -2.64
CA LYS A 138 19.72 -3.25 -2.17
C LYS A 138 19.03 -3.69 -0.88
N GLY A 139 18.43 -4.89 -0.87
CA GLY A 139 17.68 -5.41 0.27
C GLY A 139 16.18 -5.14 0.26
N ALA A 140 15.66 -4.37 -0.71
CA ALA A 140 14.22 -4.33 -0.98
C ALA A 140 13.78 -5.69 -1.53
N PRO A 141 12.65 -6.26 -1.07
CA PRO A 141 12.12 -7.47 -1.69
C PRO A 141 11.91 -7.21 -3.17
N LEU A 142 12.50 -8.07 -4.02
CA LEU A 142 12.30 -8.03 -5.46
C LEU A 142 10.80 -8.20 -5.75
N ALA A 143 10.16 -7.17 -6.27
CA ALA A 143 8.99 -7.39 -7.09
C ALA A 143 9.54 -8.02 -8.37
N THR A 144 9.42 -9.34 -8.48
CA THR A 144 9.87 -10.06 -9.67
C THR A 144 9.03 -9.62 -10.85
N THR A 145 9.65 -8.88 -11.77
CA THR A 145 9.07 -8.49 -13.06
C THR A 145 9.11 -9.63 -14.08
N GLU A 146 9.43 -10.85 -13.65
CA GLU A 146 9.43 -12.02 -14.51
C GLU A 146 7.99 -12.44 -14.82
N GLY A 147 7.51 -11.98 -15.97
CA GLY A 147 6.20 -12.30 -16.52
C GLY A 147 5.50 -11.18 -17.26
N LEU A 148 6.03 -9.97 -17.30
CA LEU A 148 5.47 -8.89 -18.13
C LEU A 148 6.03 -8.96 -19.56
N SER A 149 5.62 -10.00 -20.30
CA SER A 149 5.69 -10.01 -21.76
C SER A 149 4.57 -9.10 -22.31
N SER A 150 5.00 -7.96 -22.86
CA SER A 150 4.36 -7.20 -23.92
C SER A 150 2.85 -6.88 -23.79
N GLN A 151 2.45 -6.06 -22.82
CA GLN A 151 1.43 -5.03 -23.06
C GLN A 151 1.71 -3.88 -22.10
N ARG A 152 1.68 -2.63 -22.61
CA ARG A 152 1.94 -1.40 -21.88
C ARG A 152 0.86 -1.14 -20.83
N SER A 153 0.89 -1.85 -19.73
CA SER A 153 0.46 -1.32 -18.44
C SER A 153 1.51 -0.28 -18.06
N VAL A 154 1.08 0.85 -17.50
CA VAL A 154 1.96 1.95 -17.10
C VAL A 154 3.21 1.35 -16.47
N ALA A 155 4.29 1.37 -17.22
CA ALA A 155 5.48 0.61 -16.92
C ALA A 155 6.04 1.13 -15.61
N CYS A 156 6.08 0.29 -14.61
CA CYS A 156 7.25 0.28 -13.76
C CYS A 156 8.43 0.45 -14.72
N ASP A 157 9.09 1.63 -14.71
CA ASP A 157 10.16 1.86 -15.65
C ASP A 157 11.14 0.71 -15.54
N SER A 158 11.86 0.40 -16.62
CA SER A 158 12.83 -0.69 -16.73
C SER A 158 13.94 -0.67 -15.67
N ASN A 159 13.91 0.27 -14.72
CA ASN A 159 14.77 0.46 -13.57
C ASN A 159 14.11 0.13 -12.23
N GLY A 160 12.90 -0.45 -12.22
CA GLY A 160 12.27 -0.99 -11.01
C GLY A 160 11.96 0.04 -9.93
N ARG A 161 11.64 1.27 -10.29
CA ARG A 161 11.40 2.34 -9.32
C ARG A 161 9.94 2.53 -9.03
N TRP A 162 9.53 2.01 -7.90
CA TRP A 162 8.27 2.28 -7.23
C TRP A 162 8.55 2.69 -5.78
N ILE A 163 7.59 3.28 -5.14
CA ILE A 163 7.63 3.56 -3.70
C ILE A 163 6.65 2.64 -3.04
N HIS A 164 7.16 1.66 -2.27
CA HIS A 164 6.30 0.86 -1.41
C HIS A 164 6.00 1.62 -0.14
N ILE A 165 4.74 1.72 0.21
CA ILE A 165 4.30 2.30 1.48
C ILE A 165 3.26 1.40 2.14
N SER A 166 3.34 1.25 3.47
CA SER A 166 2.39 0.42 4.20
C SER A 166 1.96 1.04 5.52
N TYR A 167 0.71 0.76 5.91
CA TYR A 167 0.09 1.21 7.14
C TYR A 167 -0.57 0.03 7.86
N VAL A 168 0.11 -0.56 8.83
CA VAL A 168 -0.42 -1.58 9.73
C VAL A 168 -0.75 -0.89 11.06
N PRO A 169 -2.03 -0.72 11.44
CA PRO A 169 -2.41 0.08 12.60
C PRO A 169 -1.76 -0.32 13.93
N SER A 170 -1.42 -1.60 14.08
CA SER A 170 -0.72 -2.14 15.26
C SER A 170 0.80 -1.97 15.22
N ASP A 171 1.37 -1.48 14.10
CA ASP A 171 2.81 -1.44 13.89
C ASP A 171 3.23 -0.21 13.05
N LEU A 172 3.18 0.96 13.64
CA LEU A 172 3.55 2.24 12.99
C LEU A 172 4.99 2.64 13.34
N ARG A 173 5.95 1.77 13.02
CA ARG A 173 7.38 1.95 13.35
C ARG A 173 8.12 2.94 12.46
N CYS A 174 7.51 3.41 11.38
CA CYS A 174 8.09 4.37 10.41
C CYS A 174 9.45 3.91 9.84
N GLN A 175 9.55 2.63 9.49
CA GLN A 175 10.77 2.07 8.90
C GLN A 175 10.98 2.59 7.48
N VAL A 176 12.13 3.19 7.19
CA VAL A 176 12.53 3.64 5.85
C VAL A 176 13.64 2.73 5.32
N ILE A 177 13.51 2.24 4.09
CA ILE A 177 14.48 1.36 3.43
C ILE A 177 14.82 1.93 2.07
N GLY A 178 16.09 2.25 1.88
CA GLY A 178 16.66 2.72 0.61
C GLY A 178 16.63 4.24 0.44
N GLU A 179 17.58 4.71 -0.25
CA GLU A 179 17.79 5.69 -1.30
C GLU A 179 19.10 5.40 -2.01
#